data_1547b55bb10afff527c25eaddfa9673b
#
_entry.id   1547b55bb10afff527c25eaddfa9673b
#
_cell.length_a   1.000
_cell.length_b   1.000
_cell.length_c   1.000
_cell.angle_alpha   90.00
_cell.angle_beta   90.00
_cell.angle_gamma   90.00
#
_symmetry.space_group_name_H-M   'P 1'
#
loop_
_entity.id
_entity.type
_entity.pdbx_description
1 polymer ?
#
loop_
_entity_poly.entity_id
_entity_poly.type
_entity_poly.pdbx_seq_one_letter_code
_entity_poly.pdbx_strand_id
1 'polypeptide(L)'
;MLKFDEQKQLDSVNCALALRGRIEEIVDSICAEGYKNICWLGIGGTWASALQAEVHMKEKSAIELFSENAAEYVTTGNKRVGKGTIVILSSVTGSTIEMVEGVKKAQADGAKV
;
A
#
# COMPACT_ATOMS: atom_id res chain seq x y z
N MET A 1 17.82 10.86 -25.94
CA MET A 1 17.45 9.46 -26.26
C MET A 1 17.25 8.70 -24.96
N LEU A 2 16.07 8.16 -24.75
CA LEU A 2 15.80 7.30 -23.60
C LEU A 2 16.59 5.99 -23.76
N LYS A 3 17.43 5.66 -22.78
CA LYS A 3 18.12 4.36 -22.75
C LYS A 3 17.17 3.36 -22.10
N PHE A 4 16.56 2.53 -22.91
CA PHE A 4 15.78 1.39 -22.43
C PHE A 4 16.70 0.17 -22.30
N ASP A 5 16.69 -0.42 -21.14
CA ASP A 5 17.41 -1.66 -20.83
C ASP A 5 16.40 -2.79 -20.67
N GLU A 6 16.23 -3.57 -21.73
CA GLU A 6 15.27 -4.66 -21.81
C GLU A 6 15.54 -5.73 -20.75
N GLN A 7 16.80 -6.11 -20.56
CA GLN A 7 17.16 -7.15 -19.58
C GLN A 7 16.81 -6.70 -18.17
N LYS A 8 17.15 -5.45 -17.82
CA LYS A 8 16.80 -4.90 -16.51
C LYS A 8 15.29 -4.85 -16.27
N GLN A 9 14.51 -4.57 -17.32
CA GLN A 9 13.05 -4.58 -17.22
C GLN A 9 12.52 -6.01 -16.98
N LEU A 10 13.01 -6.98 -17.73
CA LEU A 10 12.62 -8.39 -17.56
C LEU A 10 13.01 -8.92 -16.17
N ASP A 11 14.20 -8.62 -15.71
CA ASP A 11 14.68 -9.01 -14.38
C ASP A 11 13.80 -8.40 -13.27
N SER A 12 13.43 -7.14 -13.41
CA SER A 12 12.54 -6.46 -12.44
C SER A 12 11.15 -7.13 -12.38
N VAL A 13 10.57 -7.48 -13.52
CA VAL A 13 9.27 -8.18 -13.58
C VAL A 13 9.40 -9.58 -12.98
N ASN A 14 10.44 -10.33 -13.33
CA ASN A 14 10.66 -11.67 -12.79
C ASN A 14 10.89 -11.66 -11.28
N CYS A 15 11.63 -10.68 -10.76
CA CYS A 15 11.80 -10.48 -9.32
C CYS A 15 10.45 -10.21 -8.64
N ALA A 16 9.60 -9.35 -9.22
CA ALA A 16 8.28 -9.07 -8.68
C ALA A 16 7.39 -10.32 -8.65
N LEU A 17 7.38 -11.10 -9.74
CA LEU A 17 6.62 -12.35 -9.80
C LEU A 17 7.10 -13.40 -8.80
N ALA A 18 8.41 -13.46 -8.53
CA ALA A 18 8.99 -14.36 -7.53
C ALA A 18 8.56 -14.04 -6.09
N LEU A 19 8.10 -12.82 -5.82
CA LEU A 19 7.59 -12.43 -4.50
C LEU A 19 6.16 -12.93 -4.21
N ARG A 20 5.47 -13.48 -5.20
CA ARG A 20 4.05 -13.88 -5.08
C ARG A 20 3.81 -14.79 -3.88
N GLY A 21 4.56 -15.87 -3.72
CA GLY A 21 4.38 -16.80 -2.61
C GLY A 21 4.56 -16.11 -1.25
N ARG A 22 5.55 -15.23 -1.13
CA ARG A 22 5.77 -14.45 0.09
C ARG A 22 4.61 -13.49 0.39
N ILE A 23 4.06 -12.86 -0.65
CA ILE A 23 2.89 -11.96 -0.49
C ILE A 23 1.67 -12.77 -0.04
N GLU A 24 1.41 -13.94 -0.64
CA GLU A 24 0.31 -14.82 -0.27
C GLU A 24 0.42 -15.25 1.21
N GLU A 25 1.60 -15.67 1.67
CA GLU A 25 1.83 -16.00 3.09
C GLU A 25 1.52 -14.84 4.04
N ILE A 26 1.93 -13.62 3.68
CA ILE A 26 1.67 -12.43 4.50
C ILE A 26 0.17 -12.12 4.53
N VAL A 27 -0.51 -12.19 3.38
CA VAL A 27 -1.95 -11.96 3.29
C VAL A 27 -2.73 -12.98 4.10
N ASP A 28 -2.37 -14.27 4.00
CA ASP A 28 -3.00 -15.33 4.77
C ASP A 28 -2.85 -15.12 6.28
N SER A 29 -1.66 -14.70 6.72
CA SER A 29 -1.40 -14.36 8.13
C SER A 29 -2.27 -13.19 8.60
N ILE A 30 -2.38 -12.14 7.80
CA ILE A 30 -3.22 -10.98 8.09
C ILE A 30 -4.70 -11.38 8.17
N CYS A 31 -5.16 -12.20 7.25
CA CYS A 31 -6.53 -12.71 7.24
C CYS A 31 -6.83 -13.58 8.46
N ALA A 32 -5.88 -14.42 8.89
CA ALA A 32 -6.03 -15.27 10.07
C ALA A 32 -6.07 -14.45 11.38
N GLU A 33 -5.32 -13.36 11.47
CA GLU A 33 -5.34 -12.44 12.62
C GLU A 33 -6.64 -11.61 12.67
N GLY A 34 -7.26 -11.38 11.51
CA GLY A 34 -8.41 -10.50 11.33
C GLY A 34 -8.04 -9.03 11.27
N TYR A 35 -8.86 -8.27 10.57
CA TYR A 35 -8.72 -6.82 10.42
C TYR A 35 -10.08 -6.17 10.17
N LYS A 36 -10.16 -4.85 10.36
CA LYS A 36 -11.37 -4.05 10.20
C LYS A 36 -11.51 -3.50 8.80
N ASN A 37 -10.47 -2.87 8.30
CA ASN A 37 -10.42 -2.20 7.00
C ASN A 37 -8.97 -2.12 6.49
N ILE A 38 -8.81 -1.72 5.24
CA ILE A 38 -7.52 -1.54 4.59
C ILE A 38 -7.41 -0.09 4.13
N CYS A 39 -6.32 0.57 4.47
CA CYS A 39 -5.95 1.89 3.96
C CYS A 39 -4.71 1.77 3.08
N TRP A 40 -4.79 2.23 1.84
CA TRP A 40 -3.63 2.26 0.95
C TRP A 40 -3.10 3.68 0.83
N LEU A 41 -1.91 3.91 1.40
CA LEU A 41 -1.21 5.18 1.30
C LEU A 41 -0.34 5.21 0.04
N GLY A 42 -0.43 6.29 -0.69
CA GLY A 42 0.39 6.53 -1.86
C GLY A 42 0.57 8.03 -2.11
N ILE A 43 1.49 8.37 -3.00
CA ILE A 43 1.69 9.74 -3.48
C ILE A 43 2.03 9.71 -4.96
N GLY A 44 1.49 10.65 -5.74
CA GLY A 44 1.69 10.66 -7.18
C GLY A 44 1.21 9.36 -7.84
N GLY A 45 2.08 8.72 -8.63
CA GLY A 45 1.75 7.50 -9.38
C GLY A 45 1.37 6.31 -8.49
N THR A 46 1.96 6.18 -7.30
CA THR A 46 1.60 5.10 -6.37
C THR A 46 0.22 5.30 -5.76
N TRP A 47 -0.20 6.54 -5.55
CA TRP A 47 -1.57 6.84 -5.16
C TRP A 47 -2.57 6.53 -6.28
N ALA A 48 -2.23 6.88 -7.53
CA ALA A 48 -3.06 6.53 -8.69
C ALA A 48 -3.28 4.99 -8.79
N SER A 49 -2.25 4.20 -8.49
CA SER A 49 -2.37 2.74 -8.43
C SER A 49 -3.30 2.27 -7.30
N ALA A 50 -3.26 2.93 -6.15
CA ALA A 50 -4.15 2.64 -5.02
C ALA A 50 -5.64 2.87 -5.37
N LEU A 51 -5.94 3.92 -6.15
CA LEU A 51 -7.31 4.19 -6.63
C LEU A 51 -7.87 3.04 -7.48
N GLN A 52 -7.03 2.41 -8.31
CA GLN A 52 -7.44 1.25 -9.10
C GLN A 52 -7.78 0.05 -8.21
N ALA A 53 -6.97 -0.21 -7.19
CA ALA A 53 -7.23 -1.27 -6.21
C ALA A 53 -8.54 -1.01 -5.44
N GLU A 54 -8.81 0.23 -5.07
CA GLU A 54 -10.06 0.64 -4.39
C GLU A 54 -11.29 0.32 -5.25
N VAL A 55 -11.25 0.67 -6.53
CA VAL A 55 -12.36 0.36 -7.47
C VAL A 55 -12.57 -1.14 -7.58
N HIS A 56 -11.49 -1.91 -7.73
CA HIS A 56 -11.57 -3.36 -7.82
C HIS A 56 -12.17 -4.00 -6.55
N MET A 57 -11.75 -3.54 -5.38
CA MET A 57 -12.26 -4.04 -4.11
C MET A 57 -13.74 -3.72 -3.91
N LYS A 58 -14.19 -2.52 -4.28
CA LYS A 58 -15.63 -2.16 -4.25
C LYS A 58 -16.49 -3.10 -5.07
N GLU A 59 -15.99 -3.55 -6.21
CA GLU A 59 -16.73 -4.47 -7.09
C GLU A 59 -16.74 -5.91 -6.56
N LYS A 60 -15.65 -6.37 -5.96
CA LYS A 60 -15.44 -7.79 -5.66
C LYS A 60 -15.58 -8.17 -4.19
N SER A 61 -15.60 -7.21 -3.28
CA SER A 61 -15.54 -7.48 -1.84
C SER A 61 -16.39 -6.50 -1.04
N ALA A 62 -16.92 -6.97 0.09
CA ALA A 62 -17.54 -6.13 1.11
C ALA A 62 -16.52 -5.54 2.10
N ILE A 63 -15.23 -5.91 1.98
CA ILE A 63 -14.16 -5.36 2.81
C ILE A 63 -13.88 -3.93 2.37
N GLU A 64 -13.88 -3.00 3.33
CA GLU A 64 -13.54 -1.61 3.05
C GLU A 64 -12.05 -1.48 2.75
N LEU A 65 -11.72 -1.11 1.52
CA LEU A 65 -10.43 -0.60 1.13
C LEU A 65 -10.62 0.85 0.67
N PHE A 66 -9.85 1.76 1.24
CA PHE A 66 -9.83 3.17 0.85
C PHE A 66 -8.39 3.64 0.65
N SER A 67 -8.23 4.59 -0.23
CA SER A 67 -6.92 5.17 -0.53
C SER A 67 -6.78 6.55 0.07
N GLU A 68 -5.56 6.87 0.50
CA GLU A 68 -5.19 8.18 1.04
C GLU A 68 -3.94 8.71 0.34
N ASN A 69 -3.94 10.00 0.04
CA ASN A 69 -2.71 10.69 -0.34
C ASN A 69 -1.83 10.82 0.91
N ALA A 70 -0.59 10.35 0.83
CA ALA A 70 0.30 10.32 2.00
C ALA A 70 0.55 11.71 2.58
N ALA A 71 0.72 12.74 1.75
CA ALA A 71 0.92 14.12 2.22
C ALA A 71 -0.30 14.66 2.97
N GLU A 72 -1.50 14.37 2.46
CA GLU A 72 -2.74 14.76 3.13
C GLU A 72 -2.91 14.00 4.45
N TYR A 73 -2.71 12.68 4.44
CA TYR A 73 -2.82 11.86 5.65
C TYR A 73 -1.85 12.31 6.76
N VAL A 74 -0.61 12.62 6.42
CA VAL A 74 0.38 13.14 7.39
C VAL A 74 -0.11 14.43 8.03
N THR A 75 -0.74 15.32 7.26
CA THR A 75 -1.18 16.65 7.71
C THR A 75 -2.50 16.58 8.47
N THR A 76 -3.51 15.92 7.94
CA THR A 76 -4.89 15.94 8.45
C THR A 76 -5.27 14.68 9.24
N GLY A 77 -4.61 13.55 8.96
CA GLY A 77 -5.01 12.25 9.48
C GLY A 77 -6.30 11.73 8.84
N ASN A 78 -6.70 10.54 9.27
CA ASN A 78 -7.99 9.95 8.93
C ASN A 78 -8.47 9.09 10.09
N LYS A 79 -9.61 9.42 10.67
CA LYS A 79 -10.17 8.71 11.84
C LYS A 79 -10.55 7.24 11.58
N ARG A 80 -10.61 6.82 10.31
CA ARG A 80 -10.80 5.40 9.95
C ARG A 80 -9.54 4.57 10.15
N VAL A 81 -8.36 5.22 10.13
CA VAL A 81 -7.06 4.58 10.37
C VAL A 81 -6.82 4.45 11.86
N GLY A 82 -6.57 3.24 12.32
CA GLY A 82 -6.34 2.96 13.73
C GLY A 82 -6.22 1.47 14.02
N LYS A 83 -6.51 1.07 15.24
CA LYS A 83 -6.47 -0.34 15.64
C LYS A 83 -7.39 -1.18 14.74
N GLY A 84 -6.83 -2.24 14.17
CA GLY A 84 -7.51 -3.13 13.24
C GLY A 84 -7.43 -2.68 11.77
N THR A 85 -6.83 -1.53 11.48
CA THR A 85 -6.53 -1.12 10.10
C THR A 85 -5.23 -1.76 9.64
N ILE A 86 -5.25 -2.31 8.44
CA ILE A 86 -4.04 -2.68 7.69
C ILE A 86 -3.69 -1.51 6.78
N VAL A 87 -2.47 -1.02 6.87
CA VAL A 87 -1.97 0.05 6.00
C VAL A 87 -1.00 -0.53 4.99
N ILE A 88 -1.31 -0.35 3.72
CA ILE A 88 -0.44 -0.72 2.60
C ILE A 88 0.22 0.55 2.07
N LEU A 89 1.53 0.50 1.89
CA LEU A 89 2.29 1.58 1.26
C LEU A 89 3.04 1.04 0.07
N SER A 90 3.00 1.79 -1.02
CA SER A 90 3.84 1.52 -2.19
C SER A 90 4.76 2.72 -2.45
N SER A 91 6.05 2.49 -2.54
CA SER A 91 7.04 3.52 -2.80
C SER A 91 8.12 3.00 -3.73
N VAL A 92 8.41 3.75 -4.79
CA VAL A 92 9.46 3.38 -5.75
C VAL A 92 10.86 3.50 -5.12
N THR A 93 11.08 4.54 -4.33
CA THR A 93 12.40 4.82 -3.73
C THR A 93 12.53 4.35 -2.28
N GLY A 94 11.40 4.17 -1.59
CA GLY A 94 11.36 3.88 -0.16
C GLY A 94 11.79 5.05 0.75
N SER A 95 12.13 6.21 0.17
CA SER A 95 12.72 7.36 0.89
C SER A 95 11.90 8.64 0.80
N THR A 96 10.74 8.62 0.15
CA THR A 96 9.83 9.78 0.08
C THR A 96 9.39 10.17 1.49
N ILE A 97 9.65 11.41 1.89
CA ILE A 97 9.46 11.88 3.26
C ILE A 97 8.02 11.67 3.71
N GLU A 98 7.04 12.03 2.89
CA GLU A 98 5.61 11.87 3.19
C GLU A 98 5.23 10.39 3.40
N MET A 99 5.87 9.47 2.70
CA MET A 99 5.64 8.04 2.89
C MET A 99 6.23 7.56 4.21
N VAL A 100 7.45 7.98 4.55
CA VAL A 100 8.10 7.64 5.83
C VAL A 100 7.31 8.19 7.02
N GLU A 101 6.89 9.44 6.95
CA GLU A 101 6.06 10.06 8.00
C GLU A 101 4.67 9.43 8.05
N GLY A 102 4.11 9.02 6.90
CA GLY A 102 2.85 8.27 6.82
C GLY A 102 2.92 6.94 7.56
N VAL A 103 4.02 6.19 7.43
CA VAL A 103 4.25 4.95 8.20
C VAL A 103 4.25 5.23 9.70
N LYS A 104 5.06 6.19 10.14
CA LYS A 104 5.16 6.55 11.56
C LYS A 104 3.82 6.96 12.14
N LYS A 105 3.09 7.79 11.41
CA LYS A 105 1.77 8.25 11.83
C LYS A 105 0.78 7.08 11.91
N ALA A 106 0.71 6.22 10.90
CA ALA A 106 -0.19 5.07 10.91
C ALA A 106 0.09 4.12 12.08
N GLN A 107 1.36 3.87 12.38
CA GLN A 107 1.77 3.08 13.54
C GLN A 107 1.38 3.76 14.86
N ALA A 108 1.56 5.08 14.97
CA ALA A 108 1.15 5.85 16.14
C ALA A 108 -0.37 5.86 16.33
N ASP A 109 -1.13 5.85 15.23
CA ASP A 109 -2.60 5.73 15.23
C ASP A 109 -3.07 4.29 15.58
N GLY A 110 -2.14 3.32 15.67
CA GLY A 110 -2.42 1.94 16.08
C GLY A 110 -2.68 0.98 14.93
N ALA A 111 -2.45 1.39 13.69
CA ALA A 111 -2.57 0.52 12.53
C ALA A 111 -1.38 -0.44 12.39
N LYS A 112 -1.61 -1.56 11.71
CA LYS A 112 -0.56 -2.48 11.25
C LYS A 112 -0.11 -2.04 9.86
N VAL A 113 1.18 -1.81 9.67
CA VAL A 113 1.77 -1.35 8.40
C VAL A 113 2.62 -2.44 7.79
#